data_b5f8438e3b366d3d5f1ebdfa95997084
#
_entry.id   b5f8438e3b366d3d5f1ebdfa95997084
#
_cell.length_a   1.000
_cell.length_b   1.000
_cell.length_c   1.000
_cell.angle_alpha   90.00
_cell.angle_beta   90.00
_cell.angle_gamma   90.00
#
_symmetry.space_group_name_H-M   'P 1'
#
loop_
_entity.id
_entity.type
_entity.pdbx_description
1 polymer ?
#
loop_
_entity_poly.entity_id
_entity_poly.type
_entity_poly.pdbx_seq_one_letter_code
_entity_poly.pdbx_strand_id
1 'polypeptide(L)'
;WDKVASRPQKGRFRQQSEYIVWGSNGKMPLERNVGCLPGVFRYPNPQNRIHVTEKPLQLMRDVVQICEPGGRILDPFAGAGTTVLAAVQEGYEAVGIEMSDAYFRRSTERLKTALESEVNQN
;
A
#
# COMPACT_ATOMS: atom_id res chain seq x y z
N TRP A 1 6.40 9.66 2.94
CA TRP A 1 5.14 10.02 2.33
C TRP A 1 4.67 11.39 2.82
N ASP A 2 4.54 12.35 1.90
CA ASP A 2 3.90 13.65 2.13
C ASP A 2 2.38 13.49 1.90
N LYS A 3 1.59 13.82 2.91
CA LYS A 3 0.13 13.68 2.92
C LYS A 3 -0.59 14.78 2.14
N VAL A 4 0.17 15.72 1.54
CA VAL A 4 -0.35 16.92 0.85
C VAL A 4 -1.10 17.86 1.80
N ALA A 5 -2.04 17.33 2.58
CA ALA A 5 -2.78 18.06 3.61
C ALA A 5 -2.89 17.24 4.89
N SER A 6 -2.79 17.88 6.03
CA SER A 6 -2.99 17.29 7.34
C SER A 6 -3.82 18.21 8.21
N ARG A 7 -4.46 17.65 9.23
CA ARG A 7 -5.25 18.45 10.18
C ARG A 7 -4.36 19.53 10.83
N PRO A 8 -4.80 20.78 10.89
CA PRO A 8 -4.06 21.82 11.58
C PRO A 8 -3.94 21.49 13.06
N GLN A 9 -2.77 21.77 13.64
CA GLN A 9 -2.50 21.61 15.07
C GLN A 9 -2.09 22.97 15.62
N LYS A 10 -2.93 23.56 16.44
CA LYS A 10 -2.67 24.88 17.04
C LYS A 10 -1.39 24.85 17.87
N GLY A 11 -0.48 25.78 17.62
CA GLY A 11 0.79 25.91 18.36
C GLY A 11 1.82 24.80 18.06
N ARG A 12 1.65 24.00 17.01
CA ARG A 12 2.57 22.91 16.64
C ARG A 12 2.74 22.83 15.13
N PHE A 13 3.82 22.16 14.70
CA PHE A 13 3.98 21.76 13.31
C PHE A 13 2.96 20.68 12.94
N ARG A 14 2.46 20.72 11.71
CA ARG A 14 1.57 19.69 11.19
C ARG A 14 2.30 18.36 11.03
N GLN A 15 1.66 17.28 11.40
CA GLN A 15 2.13 15.92 11.09
C GLN A 15 1.79 15.57 9.64
N GLN A 16 2.51 16.19 8.71
CA GLN A 16 2.22 16.12 7.28
C GLN A 16 2.96 14.98 6.59
N SER A 17 3.94 14.40 7.21
CA SER A 17 4.73 13.31 6.62
C SER A 17 4.70 12.05 7.48
N GLU A 18 4.86 10.90 6.81
CA GLU A 18 5.20 9.62 7.42
C GLU A 18 6.45 9.06 6.72
N TYR A 19 7.33 8.47 7.50
CA TYR A 19 8.54 7.86 6.97
C TYR A 19 8.29 6.41 6.60
N ILE A 20 8.88 5.98 5.49
CA ILE A 20 8.93 4.58 5.08
C ILE A 20 10.36 4.12 5.30
N VAL A 21 10.54 3.13 6.17
CA VAL A 21 11.82 2.47 6.39
C VAL A 21 11.85 1.19 5.59
N TRP A 22 12.90 0.98 4.83
CA TRP A 22 13.07 -0.21 4.02
C TRP A 22 14.47 -0.80 4.18
N GLY A 23 14.63 -2.04 3.81
CA GLY A 23 15.90 -2.74 3.85
C GLY A 23 15.85 -4.03 3.04
N SER A 24 16.99 -4.67 2.86
CA SER A 24 17.11 -5.95 2.19
C SER A 24 17.79 -6.99 3.07
N ASN A 25 17.46 -8.25 2.86
CA ASN A 25 18.18 -9.38 3.42
C ASN A 25 19.30 -9.79 2.45
N GLY A 26 20.50 -9.24 2.67
CA GLY A 26 21.63 -9.37 1.76
C GLY A 26 21.70 -8.27 0.70
N LYS A 27 22.58 -8.48 -0.29
CA LYS A 27 22.76 -7.53 -1.39
C LYS A 27 21.52 -7.52 -2.31
N MET A 28 21.06 -6.34 -2.66
CA MET A 28 20.08 -6.19 -3.73
C MET A 28 20.78 -6.27 -5.08
N PRO A 29 20.41 -7.22 -5.96
CA PRO A 29 20.97 -7.28 -7.30
C PRO A 29 20.63 -6.01 -8.08
N LEU A 30 21.63 -5.39 -8.70
CA LEU A 30 21.41 -4.18 -9.52
C LEU A 30 20.72 -4.52 -10.85
N GLU A 31 20.80 -5.77 -11.27
CA GLU A 31 20.23 -6.28 -12.51
C GLU A 31 18.72 -6.54 -12.44
N ARG A 32 18.12 -6.48 -11.23
CA ARG A 32 16.68 -6.61 -11.13
C ARG A 32 15.99 -5.43 -11.83
N ASN A 33 15.03 -5.75 -12.68
CA ASN A 33 14.40 -4.81 -13.59
C ASN A 33 13.29 -3.98 -12.92
N VAL A 34 13.62 -3.25 -11.88
CA VAL A 34 12.67 -2.36 -11.16
C VAL A 34 12.93 -0.87 -11.39
N GLY A 35 13.98 -0.52 -12.11
CA GLY A 35 14.35 0.87 -12.38
C GLY A 35 14.77 1.64 -11.13
N CYS A 36 14.72 2.97 -11.22
CA CYS A 36 14.97 3.89 -10.11
C CYS A 36 13.62 4.35 -9.54
N LEU A 37 13.32 3.94 -8.31
CA LEU A 37 12.07 4.28 -7.64
C LEU A 37 12.20 5.63 -6.90
N PRO A 38 11.10 6.41 -6.76
CA PRO A 38 11.11 7.69 -6.09
C PRO A 38 11.40 7.54 -4.59
N GLY A 39 12.16 8.48 -4.02
CA GLY A 39 12.42 8.55 -2.58
C GLY A 39 11.39 9.38 -1.81
N VAL A 40 10.47 10.05 -2.50
CA VAL A 40 9.41 10.89 -1.91
C VAL A 40 8.10 10.61 -2.63
N PHE A 41 7.05 10.34 -1.86
CA PHE A 41 5.70 10.09 -2.35
C PHE A 41 4.77 11.20 -1.88
N ARG A 42 3.89 11.69 -2.76
CA ARG A 42 2.92 12.75 -2.45
C ARG A 42 1.51 12.29 -2.80
N TYR A 43 0.79 11.84 -1.79
CA TYR A 43 -0.59 11.38 -1.93
C TYR A 43 -1.44 11.90 -0.79
N PRO A 44 -2.68 12.38 -1.05
CA PRO A 44 -3.60 12.77 0.00
C PRO A 44 -4.02 11.55 0.82
N ASN A 45 -4.42 11.80 2.04
CA ASN A 45 -5.04 10.76 2.85
C ASN A 45 -6.33 10.25 2.19
N PRO A 46 -6.64 8.95 2.25
CA PRO A 46 -7.91 8.42 1.76
C PRO A 46 -9.11 9.09 2.45
N GLN A 47 -10.15 9.39 1.68
CA GLN A 47 -11.36 10.07 2.19
C GLN A 47 -12.29 9.09 2.92
N ASN A 48 -12.65 7.99 2.26
CA ASN A 48 -13.59 6.98 2.77
C ASN A 48 -12.83 5.75 3.28
N ARG A 49 -12.26 5.85 4.48
CA ARG A 49 -11.40 4.80 5.04
C ARG A 49 -12.21 3.63 5.59
N ILE A 50 -11.79 2.43 5.25
CA ILE A 50 -12.23 1.19 5.90
C ILE A 50 -11.54 1.04 7.28
N HIS A 51 -10.26 1.42 7.35
CA HIS A 51 -9.46 1.37 8.55
C HIS A 51 -8.90 2.77 8.88
N VAL A 52 -8.80 3.11 10.18
CA VAL A 52 -8.33 4.44 10.64
C VAL A 52 -6.93 4.80 10.10
N THR A 53 -6.06 3.79 10.00
CA THR A 53 -4.68 3.95 9.51
C THR A 53 -4.50 3.57 8.04
N GLU A 54 -5.59 3.43 7.29
CA GLU A 54 -5.53 3.06 5.88
C GLU A 54 -4.65 4.02 5.09
N LYS A 55 -3.74 3.45 4.29
CA LYS A 55 -2.85 4.19 3.40
C LYS A 55 -3.52 4.40 2.03
N PRO A 56 -3.14 5.46 1.30
CA PRO A 56 -3.60 5.63 -0.08
C PRO A 56 -3.21 4.43 -0.95
N LEU A 57 -4.15 3.94 -1.75
CA LEU A 57 -3.89 2.80 -2.65
C LEU A 57 -2.74 3.12 -3.62
N GLN A 58 -2.72 4.32 -4.18
CA GLN A 58 -1.66 4.73 -5.11
C GLN A 58 -0.28 4.75 -4.45
N LEU A 59 -0.18 5.20 -3.19
CA LEU A 59 1.06 5.11 -2.42
C LEU A 59 1.54 3.66 -2.31
N MET A 60 0.63 2.74 -1.99
CA MET A 60 1.00 1.32 -1.85
C MET A 60 1.37 0.69 -3.19
N ARG A 61 0.73 1.09 -4.29
CA ARG A 61 1.11 0.66 -5.63
C ARG A 61 2.55 1.05 -5.99
N ASP A 62 2.96 2.26 -5.64
CA ASP A 62 4.35 2.67 -5.83
C ASP A 62 5.32 1.92 -4.91
N VAL A 63 4.96 1.75 -3.64
CA VAL A 63 5.82 1.11 -2.64
C VAL A 63 6.06 -0.38 -2.95
N VAL A 64 5.05 -1.10 -3.41
CA VAL A 64 5.20 -2.54 -3.72
C VAL A 64 6.14 -2.80 -4.90
N GLN A 65 6.39 -1.82 -5.75
CA GLN A 65 7.32 -1.92 -6.87
C GLN A 65 8.78 -2.11 -6.44
N ILE A 66 9.11 -1.95 -5.16
CA ILE A 66 10.43 -2.33 -4.63
C ILE A 66 10.67 -3.85 -4.72
N CYS A 67 9.62 -4.65 -4.73
CA CYS A 67 9.70 -6.08 -5.01
C CYS A 67 10.09 -6.32 -6.48
N GLU A 68 10.85 -7.35 -6.75
CA GLU A 68 11.16 -7.73 -8.12
C GLU A 68 9.91 -8.20 -8.89
N PRO A 69 9.83 -7.96 -10.21
CA PRO A 69 8.68 -8.39 -11.01
C PRO A 69 8.38 -9.88 -10.85
N GLY A 70 7.11 -10.21 -10.64
CA GLY A 70 6.67 -11.60 -10.37
C GLY A 70 6.98 -12.11 -8.95
N GLY A 71 7.49 -11.25 -8.08
CA GLY A 71 7.75 -11.59 -6.68
C GLY A 71 6.49 -11.75 -5.84
N ARG A 72 6.66 -12.11 -4.58
CA ARG A 72 5.57 -12.32 -3.62
C ARG A 72 5.64 -11.31 -2.50
N ILE A 73 4.50 -10.79 -2.11
CA ILE A 73 4.34 -9.76 -1.08
C ILE A 73 3.55 -10.33 0.09
N LEU A 74 4.08 -10.16 1.30
CA LEU A 74 3.39 -10.50 2.53
C LEU A 74 3.14 -9.21 3.33
N ASP A 75 1.88 -8.98 3.68
CA ASP A 75 1.48 -7.96 4.65
C ASP A 75 0.93 -8.64 5.92
N PRO A 76 1.71 -8.75 7.00
CA PRO A 76 1.29 -9.43 8.22
C PRO A 76 0.30 -8.61 9.06
N PHE A 77 -0.04 -7.38 8.66
CA PHE A 77 -0.97 -6.48 9.33
C PHE A 77 -1.89 -5.79 8.33
N ALA A 78 -2.58 -6.59 7.52
CA ALA A 78 -3.23 -6.15 6.29
C ALA A 78 -4.35 -5.10 6.47
N GLY A 79 -5.00 -5.05 7.63
CA GLY A 79 -6.04 -4.06 7.92
C GLY A 79 -7.13 -4.03 6.85
N ALA A 80 -7.19 -2.92 6.10
CA ALA A 80 -8.11 -2.74 4.99
C ALA A 80 -7.71 -3.48 3.69
N GLY A 81 -6.61 -4.23 3.68
CA GLY A 81 -6.12 -4.97 2.52
C GLY A 81 -5.49 -4.10 1.42
N THR A 82 -5.13 -2.86 1.72
CA THR A 82 -4.63 -1.92 0.69
C THR A 82 -3.33 -2.39 0.05
N THR A 83 -2.40 -2.95 0.84
CA THR A 83 -1.15 -3.52 0.32
C THR A 83 -1.41 -4.69 -0.61
N VAL A 84 -2.31 -5.60 -0.20
CA VAL A 84 -2.67 -6.79 -0.99
C VAL A 84 -3.32 -6.38 -2.31
N LEU A 85 -4.26 -5.44 -2.27
CA LEU A 85 -4.90 -4.90 -3.47
C LEU A 85 -3.88 -4.25 -4.41
N ALA A 86 -3.01 -3.38 -3.87
CA ALA A 86 -1.96 -2.74 -4.64
C ALA A 86 -1.03 -3.76 -5.31
N ALA A 87 -0.61 -4.77 -4.56
CA ALA A 87 0.28 -5.82 -5.05
C ALA A 87 -0.35 -6.60 -6.21
N VAL A 88 -1.61 -7.02 -6.08
CA VAL A 88 -2.32 -7.74 -7.14
C VAL A 88 -2.49 -6.87 -8.39
N GLN A 89 -2.84 -5.58 -8.23
CA GLN A 89 -2.97 -4.64 -9.36
C GLN A 89 -1.64 -4.38 -10.08
N GLU A 90 -0.52 -4.48 -9.38
CA GLU A 90 0.83 -4.38 -9.97
C GLU A 90 1.39 -5.73 -10.46
N GLY A 91 0.58 -6.80 -10.44
CA GLY A 91 0.96 -8.11 -10.99
C GLY A 91 1.78 -9.00 -10.05
N TYR A 92 1.74 -8.75 -8.74
CA TYR A 92 2.40 -9.58 -7.73
C TYR A 92 1.44 -10.59 -7.11
N GLU A 93 1.98 -11.72 -6.67
CA GLU A 93 1.29 -12.56 -5.70
C GLU A 93 1.31 -11.89 -4.33
N ALA A 94 0.20 -11.93 -3.60
CA ALA A 94 0.14 -11.28 -2.30
C ALA A 94 -0.63 -12.08 -1.26
N VAL A 95 -0.15 -12.05 -0.03
CA VAL A 95 -0.81 -12.61 1.15
C VAL A 95 -0.94 -11.53 2.21
N GLY A 96 -2.14 -11.32 2.71
CA GLY A 96 -2.43 -10.45 3.85
C GLY A 96 -2.87 -11.25 5.06
N ILE A 97 -2.40 -10.86 6.24
CA ILE A 97 -2.85 -11.43 7.52
C ILE A 97 -3.53 -10.31 8.31
N GLU A 98 -4.74 -10.56 8.79
CA GLU A 98 -5.49 -9.63 9.62
C GLU A 98 -6.12 -10.38 10.78
N MET A 99 -5.87 -9.92 12.00
CA MET A 99 -6.34 -10.56 13.22
C MET A 99 -7.81 -10.23 13.54
N SER A 100 -8.29 -9.07 13.12
CA SER A 100 -9.67 -8.64 13.34
C SER A 100 -10.61 -9.24 12.31
N ASP A 101 -11.52 -10.11 12.72
CA ASP A 101 -12.55 -10.69 11.84
C ASP A 101 -13.34 -9.62 11.08
N ALA A 102 -13.64 -8.50 11.72
CA ALA A 102 -14.38 -7.41 11.11
C ALA A 102 -13.60 -6.75 9.96
N TYR A 103 -12.31 -6.48 10.16
CA TYR A 103 -11.44 -5.93 9.11
C TYR A 103 -11.12 -6.98 8.05
N PHE A 104 -10.89 -8.23 8.42
CA PHE A 104 -10.68 -9.32 7.49
C PHE A 104 -11.85 -9.48 6.50
N ARG A 105 -13.09 -9.50 6.99
CA ARG A 105 -14.28 -9.59 6.11
C ARG A 105 -14.38 -8.40 5.18
N ARG A 106 -14.19 -7.18 5.69
CA ARG A 106 -14.27 -5.94 4.89
C ARG A 106 -13.17 -5.87 3.83
N SER A 107 -11.95 -6.25 4.17
CA SER A 107 -10.84 -6.29 3.21
C SER A 107 -11.06 -7.34 2.13
N THR A 108 -11.56 -8.52 2.50
CA THR A 108 -11.89 -9.60 1.55
C THR A 108 -12.97 -9.17 0.56
N GLU A 109 -14.03 -8.52 1.03
CA GLU A 109 -15.10 -8.01 0.17
C GLU A 109 -14.57 -6.92 -0.78
N ARG A 110 -13.77 -5.98 -0.26
CA ARG A 110 -13.12 -4.96 -1.07
C ARG A 110 -12.25 -5.56 -2.18
N LEU A 111 -11.43 -6.56 -1.85
CA LEU A 111 -10.57 -7.24 -2.82
C LEU A 111 -11.39 -7.94 -3.92
N LYS A 112 -12.44 -8.66 -3.55
CA LYS A 112 -13.35 -9.30 -4.51
C LYS A 112 -13.96 -8.29 -5.46
N THR A 113 -14.56 -7.23 -4.93
CA THR A 113 -15.20 -6.18 -5.74
C THR A 113 -14.21 -5.51 -6.70
N ALA A 114 -12.99 -5.22 -6.24
CA ALA A 114 -11.97 -4.62 -7.08
C ALA A 114 -11.55 -5.54 -8.24
N LEU A 115 -11.32 -6.82 -7.96
CA LEU A 115 -10.92 -7.80 -8.97
C LEU A 115 -12.04 -8.08 -9.99
N GLU A 116 -13.29 -8.18 -9.55
CA GLU A 116 -14.44 -8.34 -10.42
C GLU A 116 -14.62 -7.13 -11.36
N SER A 117 -14.36 -5.93 -10.89
CA SER A 117 -14.44 -4.72 -11.71
C SER A 117 -13.37 -4.66 -12.80
N GLU A 118 -12.17 -5.18 -12.54
CA GLU A 118 -11.09 -5.26 -13.53
C GLU A 118 -11.38 -6.29 -14.63
N VAL A 119 -11.97 -7.43 -14.28
CA VAL A 119 -12.34 -8.46 -15.26
C VAL A 119 -13.44 -7.96 -16.22
N ASN A 120 -14.36 -7.12 -15.76
CA ASN A 120 -15.47 -6.60 -16.58
C ASN A 120 -15.07 -5.42 -17.49
N GLN A 121 -13.86 -4.89 -17.37
CA GLN A 121 -13.33 -3.79 -18.19
C GLN A 121 -12.43 -4.25 -19.34
N ASN A 122 -12.09 -5.53 -19.39
CA ASN A 122 -11.30 -6.18 -20.45
C ASN A 122 -12.21 -7.01 -21.37
#